data_870ca86e611515bb5d613f69a3310bf0
#
_entry.id   870ca86e611515bb5d613f69a3310bf0
#
_cell.length_a   1.000
_cell.length_b   1.000
_cell.length_c   1.000
_cell.angle_alpha   90.00
_cell.angle_beta   90.00
_cell.angle_gamma   90.00
#
_symmetry.space_group_name_H-M   'P 1'
#
loop_
_entity.id
_entity.type
_entity.pdbx_description
1 polymer ?
#
loop_
_entity_poly.entity_id
_entity_poly.type
_entity_poly.pdbx_seq_one_letter_code
_entity_poly.pdbx_strand_id
1 'polypeptide(L)'
;DTLIGIDGKAMTQVNFGLENIPGYHLEYRVHSSNLGWQSWVKQGNNAGDGNNEIQAIDFKLVKDDAIKVTAPKIYYNGHIADKGWLNYVPNSQIGGTVGKSIYLQALHLGIDNTEEYNLSGKVYVDGKGWQNYDEINPNTVLGSTGQNKAIKAINLNLDLPGYRLEYQVHSSNIGWQNWVKSGQIAGDEKNNIEAIRFRLVEDNSKILQIVFDKNELDMNLNSTYQLKSRIIPENTVMNKTLSWKSDNEEVVKVDQNGNITANKVGVAIITATSVNGVTASCKINDIKPITSIKLDNADITIEKNK
;
A
#
# COMPACT_ATOMS: atom_id res chain seq x y z
N ASP A 1 14.08 32.17 4.64
CA ASP A 1 14.45 31.96 6.04
C ASP A 1 13.20 32.08 6.90
N THR A 2 12.88 31.05 7.66
CA THR A 2 11.74 31.05 8.59
C THR A 2 12.28 31.14 10.01
N LEU A 3 11.97 32.24 10.72
CA LEU A 3 12.29 32.36 12.14
C LEU A 3 11.40 31.44 12.96
N ILE A 4 12.01 30.58 13.78
CA ILE A 4 11.30 29.74 14.73
C ILE A 4 11.41 30.38 16.11
N GLY A 5 10.29 30.83 16.64
CA GLY A 5 10.22 31.50 17.95
C GLY A 5 9.89 32.97 17.87
N ILE A 6 10.01 33.67 19.01
CA ILE A 6 9.82 35.10 19.14
C ILE A 6 11.14 35.70 19.62
N ASP A 7 11.65 36.70 18.90
CA ASP A 7 12.91 37.35 19.25
C ASP A 7 12.88 37.91 20.69
N GLY A 8 13.93 37.63 21.44
CA GLY A 8 14.05 38.03 22.85
C GLY A 8 13.23 37.23 23.84
N LYS A 9 12.57 36.11 23.41
CA LYS A 9 11.88 35.18 24.31
C LYS A 9 12.46 33.78 24.21
N ALA A 10 12.69 33.16 25.34
CA ALA A 10 13.13 31.78 25.39
C ALA A 10 12.03 30.81 24.92
N MET A 11 12.42 29.83 24.14
CA MET A 11 11.55 28.67 23.83
C MET A 11 11.68 27.64 24.93
N THR A 12 10.56 27.11 25.38
CA THR A 12 10.50 26.07 26.43
C THR A 12 9.90 24.77 25.93
N GLN A 13 9.29 24.81 24.75
CA GLN A 13 8.72 23.65 24.07
C GLN A 13 8.69 23.86 22.56
N VAL A 14 8.92 22.81 21.79
CA VAL A 14 8.89 22.81 20.32
C VAL A 14 8.14 21.57 19.80
N ASN A 15 7.54 21.74 18.63
CA ASN A 15 6.92 20.64 17.89
C ASN A 15 7.29 20.78 16.40
N PHE A 16 7.85 19.74 15.84
CA PHE A 16 8.27 19.70 14.45
C PHE A 16 7.55 18.57 13.70
N GLY A 17 7.24 18.82 12.44
CA GLY A 17 6.74 17.84 11.48
C GLY A 17 7.68 17.71 10.29
N LEU A 18 7.64 16.57 9.66
CA LEU A 18 8.30 16.30 8.39
C LEU A 18 7.21 16.04 7.34
N GLU A 19 7.26 16.78 6.23
CA GLU A 19 6.34 16.59 5.13
C GLU A 19 7.06 15.99 3.92
N ASN A 20 6.38 15.10 3.21
CA ASN A 20 6.79 14.57 1.90
C ASN A 20 8.13 13.81 1.83
N ILE A 21 8.50 13.08 2.89
CA ILE A 21 9.60 12.11 2.85
C ILE A 21 9.07 10.71 3.18
N PRO A 22 8.53 9.97 2.20
CA PRO A 22 7.98 8.64 2.42
C PRO A 22 9.03 7.66 2.96
N GLY A 23 8.65 6.85 3.94
CA GLY A 23 9.52 5.84 4.55
C GLY A 23 10.53 6.38 5.56
N TYR A 24 10.36 7.62 6.00
CA TYR A 24 11.16 8.22 7.08
C TYR A 24 10.28 9.06 8.00
N HIS A 25 10.64 9.09 9.28
CA HIS A 25 10.08 10.02 10.23
C HIS A 25 11.18 10.83 10.91
N LEU A 26 10.82 12.02 11.36
CA LEU A 26 11.70 12.89 12.14
C LEU A 26 11.60 12.49 13.61
N GLU A 27 12.74 12.24 14.24
CA GLU A 27 12.85 12.26 15.69
C GLU A 27 13.74 13.44 16.12
N TYR A 28 13.38 14.06 17.23
CA TYR A 28 14.14 15.16 17.78
C TYR A 28 14.09 15.16 19.30
N ARG A 29 15.06 15.80 19.90
CA ARG A 29 15.16 16.03 21.34
C ARG A 29 15.71 17.42 21.61
N VAL A 30 15.47 17.92 22.80
CA VAL A 30 15.95 19.20 23.25
C VAL A 30 16.89 19.05 24.45
N HIS A 31 17.86 19.96 24.55
CA HIS A 31 18.63 20.20 25.74
C HIS A 31 18.03 21.44 26.42
N SER A 32 17.50 21.27 27.62
CA SER A 32 16.91 22.38 28.37
C SER A 32 17.77 22.78 29.55
N SER A 33 17.70 24.06 29.93
CA SER A 33 18.32 24.52 31.16
C SER A 33 17.83 23.71 32.35
N ASN A 34 18.73 23.39 33.26
CA ASN A 34 18.48 22.57 34.48
C ASN A 34 18.16 21.09 34.27
N LEU A 35 17.80 20.65 33.07
CA LEU A 35 17.40 19.26 32.79
C LEU A 35 18.39 18.51 31.89
N GLY A 36 19.18 19.25 31.07
CA GLY A 36 20.05 18.63 30.08
C GLY A 36 19.29 18.05 28.89
N TRP A 37 19.87 17.06 28.23
CA TRP A 37 19.24 16.37 27.10
C TRP A 37 18.06 15.54 27.55
N GLN A 38 16.89 15.79 26.95
CA GLN A 38 15.68 15.03 27.16
C GLN A 38 15.59 13.84 26.20
N SER A 39 14.58 13.00 26.40
CA SER A 39 14.33 11.84 25.53
C SER A 39 13.95 12.27 24.11
N TRP A 40 14.27 11.40 23.15
CA TRP A 40 13.84 11.55 21.76
C TRP A 40 12.30 11.47 21.65
N VAL A 41 11.71 12.37 20.90
CA VAL A 41 10.29 12.35 20.54
C VAL A 41 10.13 12.26 19.02
N LYS A 42 9.04 11.61 18.57
CA LYS A 42 8.69 11.56 17.15
C LYS A 42 8.00 12.85 16.72
N GLN A 43 8.10 13.16 15.44
CA GLN A 43 7.38 14.26 14.79
C GLN A 43 5.92 14.35 15.26
N GLY A 44 5.42 15.58 15.40
CA GLY A 44 4.08 15.84 15.90
C GLY A 44 3.92 15.78 17.43
N ASN A 45 4.93 15.35 18.18
CA ASN A 45 4.93 15.38 19.64
C ASN A 45 5.77 16.54 20.16
N ASN A 46 5.43 17.05 21.31
CA ASN A 46 6.17 18.16 21.92
C ASN A 46 7.48 17.68 22.57
N ALA A 47 8.58 18.39 22.30
CA ALA A 47 9.84 18.30 23.03
C ALA A 47 10.04 19.56 23.88
N GLY A 48 10.57 19.38 25.09
CA GLY A 48 10.63 20.42 26.11
C GLY A 48 9.52 20.23 27.15
N ASP A 49 9.69 20.86 28.32
CA ASP A 49 8.79 20.71 29.46
C ASP A 49 7.86 21.93 29.67
N GLY A 50 7.96 22.92 28.80
CA GLY A 50 7.19 24.15 28.88
C GLY A 50 7.68 25.17 29.93
N ASN A 51 8.71 24.83 30.73
CA ASN A 51 9.19 25.67 31.83
C ASN A 51 10.67 26.07 31.69
N ASN A 52 11.51 25.13 31.24
CA ASN A 52 12.94 25.35 31.12
C ASN A 52 13.33 25.79 29.71
N GLU A 53 14.23 26.74 29.58
CA GLU A 53 14.69 27.23 28.29
C GLU A 53 15.39 26.17 27.49
N ILE A 54 15.03 26.06 26.20
CA ILE A 54 15.71 25.18 25.25
C ILE A 54 17.02 25.84 24.82
N GLN A 55 18.13 25.16 25.05
CA GLN A 55 19.48 25.60 24.74
C GLN A 55 20.03 24.97 23.46
N ALA A 56 19.57 23.77 23.11
CA ALA A 56 19.94 23.08 21.89
C ALA A 56 18.83 22.12 21.45
N ILE A 57 18.81 21.83 20.15
CA ILE A 57 17.91 20.85 19.54
C ILE A 57 18.76 19.91 18.70
N ASP A 58 18.51 18.61 18.85
CA ASP A 58 19.14 17.58 18.06
C ASP A 58 18.07 16.86 17.21
N PHE A 59 18.38 16.61 15.94
CA PHE A 59 17.47 16.01 14.98
C PHE A 59 18.08 14.75 14.38
N LYS A 60 17.27 13.74 14.15
CA LYS A 60 17.65 12.61 13.31
C LYS A 60 16.48 12.20 12.41
N LEU A 61 16.81 11.86 11.18
CA LEU A 61 15.90 11.25 10.25
C LEU A 61 16.00 9.73 10.44
N VAL A 62 14.92 9.14 10.91
CA VAL A 62 14.86 7.69 11.16
C VAL A 62 14.10 7.06 10.00
N LYS A 63 14.74 6.07 9.37
CA LYS A 63 14.04 5.27 8.37
C LYS A 63 12.95 4.49 9.09
N ASP A 64 11.72 4.63 8.62
CA ASP A 64 10.66 3.76 9.10
C ASP A 64 11.07 2.33 8.81
N ASP A 65 11.02 1.47 9.82
CA ASP A 65 11.05 0.04 9.56
C ASP A 65 9.99 -0.21 8.48
N ALA A 66 10.42 -0.81 7.38
CA ALA A 66 9.53 -1.06 6.26
C ALA A 66 8.21 -1.53 6.86
N ILE A 67 7.12 -0.76 6.64
CA ILE A 67 5.79 -1.17 7.09
C ILE A 67 5.74 -2.62 6.68
N LYS A 68 5.73 -3.52 7.67
CA LYS A 68 5.56 -4.93 7.41
C LYS A 68 4.15 -5.01 6.88
N VAL A 69 3.99 -4.79 5.58
CA VAL A 69 2.73 -4.97 4.89
C VAL A 69 2.45 -6.45 5.07
N THR A 70 1.72 -6.76 6.12
CA THR A 70 1.27 -8.12 6.35
C THR A 70 0.39 -8.46 5.18
N ALA A 71 0.78 -9.50 4.44
CA ALA A 71 0.03 -9.94 3.27
C ALA A 71 -1.46 -10.06 3.61
N PRO A 72 -2.37 -9.67 2.72
CA PRO A 72 -3.80 -9.84 2.90
C PRO A 72 -4.13 -11.28 3.30
N LYS A 73 -5.05 -11.45 4.22
CA LYS A 73 -5.48 -12.76 4.71
C LYS A 73 -6.98 -12.89 4.58
N ILE A 74 -7.42 -13.96 3.92
CA ILE A 74 -8.83 -14.31 3.86
C ILE A 74 -9.22 -15.12 5.09
N TYR A 75 -10.37 -14.82 5.67
CA TYR A 75 -11.00 -15.56 6.74
C TYR A 75 -12.48 -15.75 6.46
N TYR A 76 -13.03 -16.87 6.90
CA TYR A 76 -14.40 -17.24 6.62
C TYR A 76 -14.94 -18.25 7.62
N ASN A 77 -16.25 -18.33 7.72
CA ASN A 77 -16.92 -19.37 8.48
C ASN A 77 -18.20 -19.83 7.76
N GLY A 78 -18.65 -21.00 8.10
CA GLY A 78 -19.91 -21.56 7.62
C GLY A 78 -20.98 -21.60 8.70
N HIS A 79 -22.23 -21.39 8.30
CA HIS A 79 -23.41 -21.71 9.09
C HIS A 79 -23.93 -23.09 8.66
N ILE A 80 -24.11 -23.99 9.62
CA ILE A 80 -24.65 -25.32 9.38
C ILE A 80 -25.93 -25.58 10.20
N ALA A 81 -26.75 -26.51 9.72
CA ALA A 81 -27.96 -26.91 10.44
C ALA A 81 -27.62 -27.38 11.86
N ASP A 82 -28.50 -27.10 12.81
CA ASP A 82 -28.46 -27.54 14.21
C ASP A 82 -27.29 -27.03 15.08
N LYS A 83 -26.26 -26.41 14.47
CA LYS A 83 -25.12 -25.86 15.21
C LYS A 83 -24.94 -24.35 15.04
N GLY A 84 -25.52 -23.75 14.00
CA GLY A 84 -25.36 -22.34 13.68
C GLY A 84 -23.99 -22.03 13.06
N TRP A 85 -23.45 -20.85 13.36
CA TRP A 85 -22.16 -20.39 12.87
C TRP A 85 -21.00 -21.15 13.52
N LEU A 86 -20.12 -21.70 12.68
CA LEU A 86 -18.85 -22.26 13.12
C LEU A 86 -17.82 -21.16 13.40
N ASN A 87 -16.69 -21.52 14.01
CA ASN A 87 -15.59 -20.59 14.17
C ASN A 87 -15.02 -20.14 12.81
N TYR A 88 -14.50 -18.91 12.76
CA TYR A 88 -13.75 -18.43 11.62
C TYR A 88 -12.48 -19.24 11.43
N VAL A 89 -12.18 -19.51 10.19
CA VAL A 89 -10.95 -20.20 9.76
C VAL A 89 -10.20 -19.33 8.74
N PRO A 90 -8.85 -19.34 8.79
CA PRO A 90 -8.05 -18.61 7.84
C PRO A 90 -7.81 -19.38 6.53
N ASN A 91 -7.07 -18.72 5.66
CA ASN A 91 -6.60 -19.18 4.35
C ASN A 91 -6.38 -20.71 4.26
N SER A 92 -7.03 -21.35 3.30
CA SER A 92 -6.95 -22.79 2.98
C SER A 92 -7.50 -23.78 4.02
N GLN A 93 -7.98 -23.35 5.17
CA GLN A 93 -8.60 -24.24 6.16
C GLN A 93 -10.05 -24.59 5.81
N ILE A 94 -10.61 -25.59 6.47
CA ILE A 94 -11.96 -26.09 6.17
C ILE A 94 -13.01 -25.27 6.91
N GLY A 95 -13.84 -24.52 6.17
CA GLY A 95 -15.07 -23.93 6.69
C GLY A 95 -16.26 -24.83 6.40
N GLY A 96 -16.74 -25.52 7.41
CA GLY A 96 -17.82 -26.50 7.25
C GLY A 96 -17.49 -27.87 7.86
N THR A 97 -18.14 -28.90 7.37
CA THR A 97 -17.96 -30.29 7.85
C THR A 97 -17.68 -31.25 6.68
N VAL A 98 -16.83 -32.24 6.89
CA VAL A 98 -16.51 -33.24 5.89
C VAL A 98 -16.91 -34.63 6.40
N GLY A 99 -17.60 -35.39 5.56
CA GLY A 99 -18.00 -36.79 5.85
C GLY A 99 -19.06 -36.93 6.96
N LYS A 100 -19.83 -35.90 7.25
CA LYS A 100 -20.88 -35.90 8.27
C LYS A 100 -22.28 -35.70 7.69
N SER A 101 -22.41 -35.57 6.38
CA SER A 101 -23.67 -35.28 5.68
C SER A 101 -24.41 -34.05 6.22
N ILE A 102 -23.65 -33.07 6.72
CA ILE A 102 -24.16 -31.79 7.22
C ILE A 102 -23.71 -30.71 6.25
N TYR A 103 -24.65 -29.99 5.66
CA TYR A 103 -24.39 -29.01 4.62
C TYR A 103 -24.32 -27.58 5.15
N LEU A 104 -23.65 -26.72 4.38
CA LEU A 104 -23.60 -25.29 4.59
C LEU A 104 -24.92 -24.65 4.15
N GLN A 105 -25.44 -23.79 5.01
CA GLN A 105 -26.63 -22.98 4.78
C GLN A 105 -26.28 -21.54 4.43
N ALA A 106 -25.21 -21.01 5.05
CA ALA A 106 -24.69 -19.69 4.78
C ALA A 106 -23.18 -19.62 5.03
N LEU A 107 -22.57 -18.55 4.54
CA LEU A 107 -21.16 -18.23 4.69
C LEU A 107 -20.99 -16.77 5.09
N HIS A 108 -19.99 -16.48 5.93
CA HIS A 108 -19.35 -15.17 6.03
C HIS A 108 -17.94 -15.27 5.45
N LEU A 109 -17.47 -14.17 4.89
CA LEU A 109 -16.19 -14.07 4.22
C LEU A 109 -15.64 -12.64 4.36
N GLY A 110 -14.37 -12.51 4.74
CA GLY A 110 -13.68 -11.24 4.87
C GLY A 110 -12.19 -11.34 4.54
N ILE A 111 -11.56 -10.20 4.32
CA ILE A 111 -10.12 -10.07 4.05
C ILE A 111 -9.54 -9.05 5.03
N ASP A 112 -8.51 -9.45 5.78
CA ASP A 112 -7.75 -8.61 6.69
C ASP A 112 -6.46 -8.08 6.03
N ASN A 113 -5.86 -7.07 6.64
CA ASN A 113 -4.60 -6.46 6.22
C ASN A 113 -4.66 -5.79 4.84
N THR A 114 -5.82 -5.29 4.46
CA THR A 114 -6.02 -4.44 3.28
C THR A 114 -7.14 -3.45 3.57
N GLU A 115 -6.98 -2.21 3.12
CA GLU A 115 -7.99 -1.17 3.29
C GLU A 115 -9.00 -1.15 2.14
N GLU A 116 -8.58 -1.61 0.97
CA GLU A 116 -9.40 -1.58 -0.24
C GLU A 116 -9.43 -2.94 -0.94
N TYR A 117 -10.59 -3.52 -1.06
CA TYR A 117 -10.88 -4.63 -1.95
C TYR A 117 -12.36 -4.60 -2.35
N ASN A 118 -12.67 -5.11 -3.53
CA ASN A 118 -14.06 -5.33 -3.94
C ASN A 118 -14.29 -6.84 -4.06
N LEU A 119 -15.18 -7.35 -3.25
CA LEU A 119 -15.63 -8.74 -3.29
C LEU A 119 -17.13 -8.75 -3.61
N SER A 120 -17.51 -9.49 -4.64
CA SER A 120 -18.88 -9.65 -5.11
C SER A 120 -19.12 -11.07 -5.58
N GLY A 121 -20.35 -11.39 -5.94
CA GLY A 121 -20.63 -12.69 -6.52
C GLY A 121 -22.05 -13.20 -6.31
N LYS A 122 -22.21 -14.50 -6.38
CA LYS A 122 -23.52 -15.16 -6.23
C LYS A 122 -23.38 -16.53 -5.61
N VAL A 123 -24.44 -16.94 -4.92
CA VAL A 123 -24.55 -18.24 -4.25
C VAL A 123 -25.84 -18.92 -4.69
N TYR A 124 -25.76 -20.16 -5.09
CA TYR A 124 -26.94 -20.98 -5.41
C TYR A 124 -27.48 -21.65 -4.16
N VAL A 125 -28.69 -21.29 -3.80
CA VAL A 125 -29.39 -21.79 -2.61
C VAL A 125 -30.51 -22.74 -3.04
N ASP A 126 -30.59 -23.89 -2.42
CA ASP A 126 -31.60 -24.91 -2.71
C ASP A 126 -33.03 -24.32 -2.68
N GLY A 127 -33.77 -24.53 -3.76
CA GLY A 127 -35.13 -24.04 -3.93
C GLY A 127 -35.29 -22.51 -4.06
N LYS A 128 -34.16 -21.75 -4.11
CA LYS A 128 -34.16 -20.30 -4.36
C LYS A 128 -33.39 -19.91 -5.62
N GLY A 129 -32.49 -20.79 -6.11
CA GLY A 129 -31.62 -20.48 -7.22
C GLY A 129 -30.46 -19.52 -6.83
N TRP A 130 -29.91 -18.85 -7.83
CA TRP A 130 -28.81 -17.91 -7.66
C TRP A 130 -29.26 -16.63 -6.94
N GLN A 131 -28.59 -16.30 -5.83
CA GLN A 131 -28.73 -15.08 -5.06
C GLN A 131 -27.48 -14.20 -5.32
N ASN A 132 -27.66 -12.98 -5.84
CA ASN A 132 -26.56 -12.07 -6.17
C ASN A 132 -26.20 -11.18 -4.98
N TYR A 133 -24.90 -10.84 -4.89
CA TYR A 133 -24.32 -9.96 -3.89
C TYR A 133 -23.35 -9.01 -4.61
N ASP A 134 -23.75 -7.76 -4.76
CA ASP A 134 -22.95 -6.74 -5.46
C ASP A 134 -21.76 -6.30 -4.62
N GLU A 135 -21.88 -6.40 -3.29
CA GLU A 135 -20.84 -6.14 -2.32
C GLU A 135 -20.88 -7.20 -1.21
N ILE A 136 -19.73 -7.79 -0.93
CA ILE A 136 -19.54 -8.77 0.13
C ILE A 136 -18.53 -8.23 1.12
N ASN A 137 -18.97 -8.03 2.35
CA ASN A 137 -18.14 -7.63 3.48
C ASN A 137 -18.26 -8.69 4.61
N PRO A 138 -17.47 -8.61 5.69
CA PRO A 138 -17.46 -9.62 6.75
C PRO A 138 -18.83 -9.89 7.42
N ASN A 139 -19.76 -8.95 7.31
CA ASN A 139 -21.11 -9.07 7.89
C ASN A 139 -22.17 -9.58 6.88
N THR A 140 -21.78 -9.74 5.61
CA THR A 140 -22.68 -10.21 4.55
C THR A 140 -22.97 -11.70 4.73
N VAL A 141 -24.23 -12.06 4.90
CA VAL A 141 -24.69 -13.46 4.96
C VAL A 141 -24.88 -13.98 3.55
N LEU A 142 -23.97 -14.80 3.06
CA LEU A 142 -24.07 -15.47 1.76
C LEU A 142 -24.87 -16.77 1.91
N GLY A 143 -26.07 -16.81 1.39
CA GLY A 143 -27.00 -17.92 1.56
C GLY A 143 -28.18 -17.59 2.49
N SER A 144 -28.60 -18.53 3.34
CA SER A 144 -29.71 -18.30 4.26
C SER A 144 -29.57 -19.05 5.57
N THR A 145 -29.86 -18.38 6.69
CA THR A 145 -29.95 -19.02 8.01
C THR A 145 -31.41 -19.31 8.38
N GLY A 146 -31.65 -20.33 9.21
CA GLY A 146 -32.96 -20.61 9.76
C GLY A 146 -34.02 -21.16 8.77
N GLN A 147 -33.65 -21.46 7.52
CA GLN A 147 -34.57 -21.94 6.49
C GLN A 147 -34.29 -23.38 6.05
N ASN A 148 -33.30 -24.02 6.63
CA ASN A 148 -32.88 -25.39 6.30
C ASN A 148 -32.60 -25.63 4.80
N LYS A 149 -31.97 -24.62 4.15
CA LYS A 149 -31.66 -24.65 2.72
C LYS A 149 -30.16 -24.68 2.50
N ALA A 150 -29.70 -25.67 1.73
CA ALA A 150 -28.28 -25.82 1.43
C ALA A 150 -27.76 -24.84 0.39
N ILE A 151 -26.52 -24.44 0.53
CA ILE A 151 -25.73 -23.89 -0.58
C ILE A 151 -25.31 -25.07 -1.47
N LYS A 152 -25.46 -24.93 -2.81
CA LYS A 152 -25.10 -25.96 -3.79
C LYS A 152 -24.02 -25.52 -4.77
N ALA A 153 -23.89 -24.21 -5.00
CA ALA A 153 -22.81 -23.64 -5.82
C ALA A 153 -22.50 -22.22 -5.39
N ILE A 154 -21.29 -21.78 -5.67
CA ILE A 154 -20.84 -20.40 -5.47
C ILE A 154 -20.06 -19.92 -6.68
N ASN A 155 -20.13 -18.62 -6.93
CA ASN A 155 -19.31 -17.89 -7.89
C ASN A 155 -18.96 -16.54 -7.27
N LEU A 156 -17.69 -16.31 -6.97
CA LEU A 156 -17.22 -15.11 -6.31
C LEU A 156 -16.17 -14.39 -7.18
N ASN A 157 -16.21 -13.06 -7.16
CA ASN A 157 -15.27 -12.19 -7.84
C ASN A 157 -14.55 -11.33 -6.81
N LEU A 158 -13.23 -11.33 -6.87
CA LEU A 158 -12.38 -10.47 -6.05
C LEU A 158 -11.58 -9.54 -6.96
N ASP A 159 -11.66 -8.24 -6.68
CA ASP A 159 -10.72 -7.22 -7.14
C ASP A 159 -9.88 -6.79 -5.93
N LEU A 160 -8.65 -7.29 -5.90
CA LEU A 160 -7.62 -6.97 -4.91
C LEU A 160 -6.28 -6.95 -5.63
N PRO A 161 -5.66 -5.77 -5.79
CA PRO A 161 -4.40 -5.67 -6.51
C PRO A 161 -3.32 -6.62 -5.98
N GLY A 162 -2.70 -7.37 -6.87
CA GLY A 162 -1.63 -8.33 -6.55
C GLY A 162 -2.08 -9.67 -6.00
N TYR A 163 -3.38 -9.91 -5.87
CA TYR A 163 -3.91 -11.16 -5.37
C TYR A 163 -5.09 -11.64 -6.21
N ARG A 164 -5.26 -12.95 -6.29
CA ARG A 164 -6.46 -13.59 -6.81
C ARG A 164 -7.08 -14.50 -5.76
N LEU A 165 -8.41 -14.57 -5.76
CA LEU A 165 -9.16 -15.52 -4.96
C LEU A 165 -9.20 -16.86 -5.67
N GLU A 166 -8.90 -17.92 -4.94
CA GLU A 166 -9.18 -19.29 -5.36
C GLU A 166 -10.01 -19.99 -4.28
N TYR A 167 -10.91 -20.85 -4.71
CA TYR A 167 -11.77 -21.59 -3.79
C TYR A 167 -12.12 -22.97 -4.33
N GLN A 168 -12.43 -23.88 -3.42
CA GLN A 168 -12.94 -25.22 -3.72
C GLN A 168 -14.02 -25.61 -2.73
N VAL A 169 -14.90 -26.48 -3.13
CA VAL A 169 -15.99 -27.00 -2.30
C VAL A 169 -15.91 -28.50 -2.15
N HIS A 170 -16.36 -28.98 -1.00
CA HIS A 170 -16.69 -30.40 -0.76
C HIS A 170 -18.20 -30.52 -0.88
N SER A 171 -18.65 -31.30 -1.88
CA SER A 171 -20.06 -31.52 -2.11
C SER A 171 -20.46 -32.96 -1.71
N SER A 172 -21.68 -33.13 -1.22
CA SER A 172 -22.26 -34.45 -0.96
C SER A 172 -22.19 -35.32 -2.23
N ASN A 173 -21.89 -36.59 -2.07
CA ASN A 173 -21.74 -37.58 -3.15
C ASN A 173 -20.55 -37.41 -4.10
N ILE A 174 -19.82 -36.28 -4.05
CA ILE A 174 -18.69 -35.99 -4.94
C ILE A 174 -17.37 -35.87 -4.16
N GLY A 175 -17.40 -35.29 -2.97
CA GLY A 175 -16.21 -34.95 -2.21
C GLY A 175 -15.60 -33.60 -2.61
N TRP A 176 -14.29 -33.43 -2.37
CA TRP A 176 -13.57 -32.22 -2.76
C TRP A 176 -13.44 -32.11 -4.28
N GLN A 177 -13.93 -30.99 -4.82
CA GLN A 177 -13.76 -30.65 -6.23
C GLN A 177 -12.43 -29.92 -6.45
N ASN A 178 -12.09 -29.62 -7.70
CA ASN A 178 -10.88 -28.86 -8.01
C ASN A 178 -10.97 -27.40 -7.52
N TRP A 179 -9.81 -26.80 -7.25
CA TRP A 179 -9.72 -25.37 -7.04
C TRP A 179 -10.14 -24.60 -8.30
N VAL A 180 -11.01 -23.62 -8.11
CA VAL A 180 -11.42 -22.69 -9.16
C VAL A 180 -10.96 -21.27 -8.80
N LYS A 181 -10.82 -20.44 -9.81
CA LYS A 181 -10.42 -19.03 -9.67
C LYS A 181 -11.64 -18.12 -9.54
N SER A 182 -11.42 -16.91 -9.05
CA SER A 182 -12.36 -15.78 -9.09
C SER A 182 -13.13 -15.76 -10.42
N GLY A 183 -14.46 -15.64 -10.35
CA GLY A 183 -15.36 -15.64 -11.49
C GLY A 183 -15.79 -17.02 -12.00
N GLN A 184 -15.23 -18.12 -11.50
CA GLN A 184 -15.61 -19.48 -11.87
C GLN A 184 -16.57 -20.10 -10.84
N ILE A 185 -17.39 -21.05 -11.27
CA ILE A 185 -18.35 -21.72 -10.38
C ILE A 185 -17.67 -22.91 -9.67
N ALA A 186 -17.82 -22.97 -8.34
CA ALA A 186 -17.57 -24.18 -7.55
C ALA A 186 -18.91 -24.74 -7.06
N GLY A 187 -19.05 -26.06 -7.11
CA GLY A 187 -20.33 -26.75 -6.91
C GLY A 187 -21.03 -27.07 -8.25
N ASP A 188 -22.21 -27.66 -8.21
CA ASP A 188 -22.87 -28.17 -9.41
C ASP A 188 -24.40 -27.91 -9.43
N GLU A 189 -24.92 -27.07 -8.53
CA GLU A 189 -26.36 -26.78 -8.34
C GLU A 189 -27.26 -27.96 -7.94
N LYS A 190 -26.69 -29.18 -7.87
CA LYS A 190 -27.43 -30.41 -7.55
C LYS A 190 -27.09 -30.94 -6.16
N ASN A 191 -25.80 -31.04 -5.87
CA ASN A 191 -25.30 -31.60 -4.62
C ASN A 191 -25.06 -30.50 -3.57
N ASN A 192 -25.39 -30.80 -2.32
CA ASN A 192 -25.21 -29.85 -1.22
C ASN A 192 -23.73 -29.67 -0.92
N ILE A 193 -23.29 -28.45 -0.73
CA ILE A 193 -21.95 -28.12 -0.25
C ILE A 193 -21.90 -28.38 1.26
N GLU A 194 -20.97 -29.20 1.70
CA GLU A 194 -20.74 -29.56 3.10
C GLU A 194 -19.59 -28.77 3.71
N ALA A 195 -18.59 -28.39 2.89
CA ALA A 195 -17.43 -27.61 3.30
C ALA A 195 -16.86 -26.79 2.15
N ILE A 196 -16.12 -25.75 2.52
CA ILE A 196 -15.47 -24.86 1.58
C ILE A 196 -14.06 -24.52 2.05
N ARG A 197 -13.19 -24.20 1.13
CA ARG A 197 -11.88 -23.60 1.36
C ARG A 197 -11.71 -22.41 0.44
N PHE A 198 -11.17 -21.32 0.98
CA PHE A 198 -10.74 -20.15 0.23
C PHE A 198 -9.25 -19.92 0.43
N ARG A 199 -8.59 -19.37 -0.57
CA ARG A 199 -7.22 -18.87 -0.44
C ARG A 199 -7.00 -17.64 -1.31
N LEU A 200 -6.19 -16.73 -0.81
CA LEU A 200 -5.57 -15.68 -1.60
C LEU A 200 -4.25 -16.21 -2.14
N VAL A 201 -4.03 -16.01 -3.42
CA VAL A 201 -2.80 -16.40 -4.11
C VAL A 201 -2.24 -15.13 -4.75
N GLU A 202 -0.94 -14.88 -4.56
CA GLU A 202 -0.29 -13.75 -5.25
C GLU A 202 -0.50 -13.85 -6.76
N ASP A 203 -0.94 -12.75 -7.37
CA ASP A 203 -1.11 -12.64 -8.82
C ASP A 203 0.06 -11.87 -9.42
N ASN A 204 1.03 -12.62 -9.89
CA ASN A 204 2.20 -12.10 -10.60
C ASN A 204 2.00 -12.01 -12.13
N SER A 205 0.79 -12.21 -12.62
CA SER A 205 0.46 -12.19 -14.05
C SER A 205 0.43 -10.77 -14.64
N LYS A 206 0.46 -9.73 -13.80
CA LYS A 206 0.41 -8.32 -14.22
C LYS A 206 1.47 -7.49 -13.47
N ILE A 207 1.94 -6.44 -14.12
CA ILE A 207 2.67 -5.36 -13.46
C ILE A 207 1.63 -4.46 -12.80
N LEU A 208 1.79 -4.22 -11.49
CA LEU A 208 0.86 -3.43 -10.69
C LEU A 208 1.39 -2.01 -10.45
N GLN A 209 2.70 -1.88 -10.32
CA GLN A 209 3.35 -0.61 -10.03
C GLN A 209 4.76 -0.55 -10.61
N ILE A 210 5.17 0.65 -11.01
CA ILE A 210 6.55 1.01 -11.27
C ILE A 210 6.95 2.02 -10.20
N VAL A 211 8.07 1.79 -9.53
CA VAL A 211 8.60 2.68 -8.49
C VAL A 211 9.95 3.21 -8.95
N PHE A 212 10.11 4.52 -8.95
CA PHE A 212 11.40 5.16 -9.19
C PHE A 212 12.17 5.40 -7.90
N ASP A 213 13.48 5.45 -7.99
CA ASP A 213 14.36 5.86 -6.89
C ASP A 213 14.24 7.35 -6.56
N LYS A 214 13.69 8.15 -7.51
CA LYS A 214 13.39 9.57 -7.37
C LYS A 214 12.07 9.92 -8.04
N ASN A 215 11.19 10.62 -7.33
CA ASN A 215 9.96 11.18 -7.90
C ASN A 215 10.16 12.63 -8.41
N GLU A 216 11.17 13.29 -7.88
CA GLU A 216 11.64 14.60 -8.30
C GLU A 216 13.17 14.65 -8.21
N LEU A 217 13.82 15.28 -9.16
CA LEU A 217 15.27 15.37 -9.24
C LEU A 217 15.70 16.74 -9.79
N ASP A 218 16.60 17.39 -9.08
CA ASP A 218 17.30 18.58 -9.55
C ASP A 218 18.55 18.18 -10.32
N MET A 219 18.72 18.72 -11.54
CA MET A 219 19.84 18.40 -12.40
C MET A 219 20.56 19.69 -12.84
N ASN A 220 21.88 19.60 -12.97
CA ASN A 220 22.66 20.68 -13.58
C ASN A 220 22.64 20.53 -15.11
N LEU A 221 22.69 21.66 -15.81
CA LEU A 221 22.77 21.66 -17.27
C LEU A 221 23.93 20.78 -17.77
N ASN A 222 23.69 19.98 -18.80
CA ASN A 222 24.60 18.99 -19.39
C ASN A 222 24.98 17.82 -18.48
N SER A 223 24.32 17.67 -17.31
CA SER A 223 24.50 16.47 -16.49
C SER A 223 23.63 15.31 -16.97
N THR A 224 24.01 14.10 -16.55
CA THR A 224 23.27 12.87 -16.81
C THR A 224 22.95 12.18 -15.49
N TYR A 225 21.83 11.45 -15.45
CA TYR A 225 21.42 10.62 -14.33
C TYR A 225 20.70 9.37 -14.84
N GLN A 226 20.97 8.22 -14.26
CA GLN A 226 20.20 7.00 -14.55
C GLN A 226 19.06 6.88 -13.53
N LEU A 227 17.84 7.14 -13.95
CA LEU A 227 16.64 6.95 -13.17
C LEU A 227 16.38 5.45 -12.99
N LYS A 228 16.59 4.96 -11.77
CA LYS A 228 16.39 3.54 -11.47
C LYS A 228 14.91 3.26 -11.26
N SER A 229 14.45 2.15 -11.85
CA SER A 229 13.08 1.69 -11.71
C SER A 229 13.01 0.30 -11.10
N ARG A 230 11.98 0.06 -10.29
CA ARG A 230 11.62 -1.25 -9.74
C ARG A 230 10.17 -1.54 -10.14
N ILE A 231 9.92 -2.76 -10.60
CA ILE A 231 8.59 -3.25 -10.99
C ILE A 231 8.02 -4.09 -9.86
N ILE A 232 6.73 -3.91 -9.59
CA ILE A 232 5.98 -4.65 -8.57
C ILE A 232 4.83 -5.41 -9.25
N PRO A 233 4.65 -6.71 -8.98
CA PRO A 233 5.53 -7.58 -8.19
C PRO A 233 6.86 -7.88 -8.91
N GLU A 234 7.94 -8.01 -8.14
CA GLU A 234 9.28 -8.27 -8.72
C GLU A 234 9.38 -9.62 -9.45
N ASN A 235 8.58 -10.59 -9.02
CA ASN A 235 8.48 -11.93 -9.60
C ASN A 235 7.44 -12.01 -10.74
N THR A 236 7.00 -10.87 -11.30
CA THR A 236 6.06 -10.90 -12.42
C THR A 236 6.57 -11.74 -13.58
N VAL A 237 5.67 -12.49 -14.20
CA VAL A 237 5.94 -13.27 -15.42
C VAL A 237 5.82 -12.44 -16.71
N MET A 238 5.37 -11.18 -16.59
CA MET A 238 5.31 -10.25 -17.73
C MET A 238 6.68 -9.76 -18.13
N ASN A 239 6.78 -9.31 -19.38
CA ASN A 239 7.95 -8.58 -19.85
C ASN A 239 8.14 -7.30 -19.02
N LYS A 240 9.33 -7.14 -18.45
CA LYS A 240 9.69 -6.02 -17.57
C LYS A 240 10.28 -4.82 -18.32
N THR A 241 10.35 -4.88 -19.64
CA THR A 241 10.81 -3.75 -20.46
C THR A 241 9.87 -2.57 -20.29
N LEU A 242 10.43 -1.40 -20.00
CA LEU A 242 9.71 -0.14 -19.90
C LEU A 242 9.95 0.71 -21.14
N SER A 243 8.91 1.40 -21.58
CA SER A 243 9.01 2.46 -22.57
C SER A 243 9.17 3.80 -21.86
N TRP A 244 10.22 4.54 -22.19
CA TRP A 244 10.55 5.81 -21.56
C TRP A 244 10.24 6.98 -22.50
N LYS A 245 9.71 8.07 -21.91
CA LYS A 245 9.36 9.29 -22.64
C LYS A 245 9.58 10.51 -21.75
N SER A 246 10.11 11.59 -22.37
CA SER A 246 10.08 12.95 -21.82
C SER A 246 8.89 13.70 -22.42
N ASP A 247 8.21 14.52 -21.63
CA ASP A 247 7.19 15.45 -22.14
C ASP A 247 7.83 16.67 -22.81
N ASN A 248 9.13 16.94 -22.55
CA ASN A 248 9.89 18.02 -23.15
C ASN A 248 11.35 17.61 -23.43
N GLU A 249 11.60 17.00 -24.59
CA GLU A 249 12.93 16.53 -24.98
C GLU A 249 13.95 17.65 -25.25
N GLU A 250 13.51 18.88 -25.46
CA GLU A 250 14.43 20.01 -25.56
C GLU A 250 15.09 20.32 -24.22
N VAL A 251 14.34 20.17 -23.13
CA VAL A 251 14.80 20.40 -21.75
C VAL A 251 15.54 19.17 -21.24
N VAL A 252 14.91 18.00 -21.27
CA VAL A 252 15.50 16.75 -20.77
C VAL A 252 15.21 15.62 -21.76
N LYS A 253 16.24 14.93 -22.22
CA LYS A 253 16.11 13.68 -22.99
C LYS A 253 16.18 12.48 -22.09
N VAL A 254 15.50 11.40 -22.47
CA VAL A 254 15.61 10.10 -21.85
C VAL A 254 15.81 9.01 -22.90
N ASP A 255 16.69 8.06 -22.63
CA ASP A 255 16.86 6.86 -23.46
C ASP A 255 15.98 5.69 -22.96
N GLN A 256 15.98 4.58 -23.69
CA GLN A 256 15.17 3.39 -23.34
C GLN A 256 15.74 2.58 -22.14
N ASN A 257 16.83 3.02 -21.54
CA ASN A 257 17.41 2.46 -20.33
C ASN A 257 17.15 3.36 -19.10
N GLY A 258 16.42 4.48 -19.27
CA GLY A 258 16.16 5.44 -18.21
C GLY A 258 17.33 6.39 -17.93
N ASN A 259 18.33 6.48 -18.82
CA ASN A 259 19.36 7.51 -18.71
C ASN A 259 18.76 8.84 -19.19
N ILE A 260 18.78 9.83 -18.33
CA ILE A 260 18.29 11.17 -18.58
C ILE A 260 19.46 12.15 -18.75
N THR A 261 19.30 13.11 -19.64
CA THR A 261 20.30 14.15 -19.93
C THR A 261 19.62 15.51 -19.94
N ALA A 262 20.09 16.44 -19.08
CA ALA A 262 19.59 17.80 -19.00
C ALA A 262 20.25 18.66 -20.11
N ASN A 263 19.48 19.10 -21.09
CA ASN A 263 19.98 19.81 -22.28
C ASN A 263 19.73 21.34 -22.20
N LYS A 264 18.68 21.77 -21.50
CA LYS A 264 18.27 23.18 -21.44
C LYS A 264 17.63 23.47 -20.09
N VAL A 265 17.80 24.70 -19.60
CA VAL A 265 17.13 25.16 -18.37
C VAL A 265 15.62 25.08 -18.53
N GLY A 266 14.95 24.47 -17.55
CA GLY A 266 13.50 24.27 -17.58
C GLY A 266 13.06 23.13 -16.69
N VAL A 267 11.84 22.68 -16.90
CA VAL A 267 11.23 21.54 -16.22
C VAL A 267 10.75 20.54 -17.26
N ALA A 268 10.95 19.26 -16.98
CA ALA A 268 10.39 18.18 -17.78
C ALA A 268 9.91 17.02 -16.90
N ILE A 269 8.95 16.27 -17.39
CA ILE A 269 8.45 15.05 -16.74
C ILE A 269 8.90 13.84 -17.53
N ILE A 270 9.65 12.97 -16.89
CA ILE A 270 10.03 11.69 -17.46
C ILE A 270 9.01 10.63 -17.02
N THR A 271 8.45 9.93 -17.98
CA THR A 271 7.47 8.87 -17.75
C THR A 271 7.99 7.53 -18.27
N ALA A 272 7.90 6.49 -17.45
CA ALA A 272 8.07 5.11 -17.87
C ALA A 272 6.71 4.41 -17.93
N THR A 273 6.52 3.57 -18.94
CA THR A 273 5.28 2.82 -19.17
C THR A 273 5.60 1.34 -19.36
N SER A 274 4.90 0.48 -18.65
CA SER A 274 4.99 -0.98 -18.80
C SER A 274 4.16 -1.50 -19.96
N VAL A 275 4.38 -2.77 -20.33
CA VAL A 275 3.64 -3.44 -21.42
C VAL A 275 2.13 -3.54 -21.17
N ASN A 276 1.67 -3.48 -19.95
CA ASN A 276 0.24 -3.46 -19.58
C ASN A 276 -0.28 -2.07 -19.22
N GLY A 277 0.48 -1.00 -19.56
CA GLY A 277 0.02 0.38 -19.43
C GLY A 277 0.21 1.04 -18.05
N VAL A 278 0.83 0.35 -17.10
CA VAL A 278 1.17 0.98 -15.80
C VAL A 278 2.27 2.01 -16.01
N THR A 279 2.12 3.19 -15.43
CA THR A 279 3.04 4.32 -15.57
C THR A 279 3.64 4.75 -14.23
N ALA A 280 4.84 5.32 -14.29
CA ALA A 280 5.43 6.11 -13.21
C ALA A 280 6.08 7.37 -13.82
N SER A 281 6.12 8.45 -13.05
CA SER A 281 6.68 9.72 -13.52
C SER A 281 7.66 10.30 -12.51
N CYS A 282 8.70 10.99 -13.03
CA CYS A 282 9.65 11.76 -12.26
C CYS A 282 9.74 13.16 -12.84
N LYS A 283 9.60 14.17 -11.99
CA LYS A 283 9.78 15.57 -12.37
C LYS A 283 11.25 15.93 -12.31
N ILE A 284 11.78 16.47 -13.41
CA ILE A 284 13.16 16.92 -13.50
C ILE A 284 13.17 18.43 -13.54
N ASN A 285 13.88 19.01 -12.58
CA ASN A 285 14.18 20.44 -12.55
C ASN A 285 15.62 20.64 -13.04
N ASP A 286 15.79 21.40 -14.10
CA ASP A 286 17.11 21.76 -14.61
C ASP A 286 17.54 23.09 -13.99
N ILE A 287 18.36 23.03 -12.97
CA ILE A 287 18.85 24.18 -12.24
C ILE A 287 20.18 24.64 -12.80
N LYS A 288 20.23 25.89 -13.25
CA LYS A 288 21.48 26.49 -13.68
C LYS A 288 22.42 26.61 -12.46
N PRO A 289 23.63 26.06 -12.53
CA PRO A 289 24.57 26.18 -11.41
C PRO A 289 24.88 27.65 -11.10
N ILE A 290 25.01 28.00 -9.83
CA ILE A 290 25.49 29.30 -9.41
C ILE A 290 26.95 29.39 -9.85
N THR A 291 27.22 30.26 -10.82
CA THR A 291 28.57 30.44 -11.37
C THR A 291 29.36 31.51 -10.66
N SER A 292 28.69 32.42 -9.94
CA SER A 292 29.34 33.46 -9.12
C SER A 292 28.40 33.97 -8.03
N ILE A 293 28.95 34.34 -6.91
CA ILE A 293 28.31 35.12 -5.85
C ILE A 293 29.00 36.44 -5.81
N LYS A 294 28.27 37.54 -5.96
CA LYS A 294 28.77 38.91 -5.78
C LYS A 294 28.27 39.41 -4.44
N LEU A 295 29.19 39.82 -3.57
CA LEU A 295 28.86 40.48 -2.33
C LEU A 295 28.73 41.99 -2.62
N ASP A 296 27.70 42.61 -2.09
CA ASP A 296 27.48 44.05 -2.24
C ASP A 296 28.55 44.87 -1.54
N ASN A 297 29.14 44.30 -0.47
CA ASN A 297 30.30 44.89 0.24
C ASN A 297 31.36 43.82 0.46
N ALA A 298 32.59 44.09 0.01
CA ALA A 298 33.74 43.20 0.18
C ALA A 298 34.31 43.31 1.62
N ASP A 299 34.04 44.40 2.33
CA ASP A 299 34.51 44.61 3.70
C ASP A 299 33.34 45.03 4.61
N ILE A 300 33.06 44.22 5.62
CA ILE A 300 32.16 44.56 6.73
C ILE A 300 33.02 44.73 7.98
N THR A 301 33.14 45.95 8.46
CA THR A 301 33.77 46.23 9.74
C THR A 301 32.69 46.19 10.83
N ILE A 302 32.78 45.21 11.73
CA ILE A 302 31.91 45.13 12.91
C ILE A 302 32.65 45.72 14.08
N GLU A 303 32.20 46.86 14.58
CA GLU A 303 32.70 47.42 15.83
C GLU A 303 32.16 46.60 17.01
N LYS A 304 33.10 46.09 17.82
CA LYS A 304 32.79 45.42 19.06
C LYS A 304 32.34 46.48 20.08
N ASN A 305 31.05 46.52 20.39
CA ASN A 305 30.55 47.33 21.47
C ASN A 305 31.23 46.93 22.79
N LYS A 306 31.79 47.90 23.49
CA LYS A 306 32.39 47.76 24.81
C LYS A 306 31.36 47.49 25.87
#